data_12deed0e1c9b443a9c8184d869332a5d
#
_entry.id   12deed0e1c9b443a9c8184d869332a5d
#
_cell.length_a   1.000
_cell.length_b   1.000
_cell.length_c   1.000
_cell.angle_alpha   90.00
_cell.angle_beta   90.00
_cell.angle_gamma   90.00
#
_symmetry.space_group_name_H-M   'P 1'
#
loop_
_entity.id
_entity.type
_entity.pdbx_description
1 polymer ?
#
loop_
_entity_poly.entity_id
_entity_poly.type
_entity_poly.pdbx_seq_one_letter_code
_entity_poly.pdbx_strand_id
1 'polypeptide(L)'
;WASRPAPSMKDGRIMSTVRIGVLTSGGDAQGMNAAVRAVVRTALAKGAQPYAILEGWQGACDGGDSIKKMGWSDVSSILAEGGTVIGTARSAEFRTYEGRHRSAANLLEHGIDHLVVIGGDGSLSGTNEFRKEWPQHVAELVAEGVITQEFADAHPALIIVGLVGSIDNDMVGTDMTIGADTALHRILDAIDQLTSTAASHQRTFVVEVMGRHCGYLPLMAAVAGGADYVFTPEDPAGPGWQDDLAEHLRLGREAGRRESIVLVAEGAHDRDGNELSTQLVADTIEERTGEDARVTILGHVQRGGTPSAYDRWMSTLLGYAAVQEILASTGEDEPVILGVRRNRITRVPLMKAVHDTRAVKDLIAAGDYAAAQASRGSSFSSMVGIYHLLSTPPQLIPEPTGDIKRVAILHAGGLAP
;
A
#
# COMPACT_ATOMS: atom_id res chain seq x y z
N TRP A 1 9.20 -8.21 -31.38
CA TRP A 1 9.99 -7.00 -31.04
C TRP A 1 10.28 -6.26 -32.33
N ALA A 2 9.37 -5.38 -32.75
CA ALA A 2 9.59 -4.52 -33.90
C ALA A 2 10.34 -3.28 -33.43
N SER A 3 11.52 -3.07 -33.97
CA SER A 3 12.31 -1.85 -33.85
C SER A 3 11.50 -0.67 -34.36
N ARG A 4 11.11 0.26 -33.46
CA ARG A 4 10.60 1.56 -33.87
C ARG A 4 11.78 2.43 -34.32
N PRO A 5 11.61 3.17 -35.42
CA PRO A 5 12.65 4.06 -35.92
C PRO A 5 12.95 5.18 -34.93
N ALA A 6 14.19 5.68 -34.98
CA ALA A 6 14.61 6.87 -34.27
C ALA A 6 13.68 8.07 -34.52
N PRO A 7 13.58 9.05 -33.59
CA PRO A 7 12.68 10.18 -33.74
C PRO A 7 13.00 10.93 -35.04
N SER A 8 12.00 11.01 -35.91
CA SER A 8 12.09 11.81 -37.13
C SER A 8 12.07 13.28 -36.75
N MET A 9 13.02 14.06 -37.25
CA MET A 9 12.96 15.52 -37.23
C MET A 9 11.65 15.98 -37.90
N LYS A 10 10.70 16.46 -37.12
CA LYS A 10 9.63 17.34 -37.62
C LYS A 10 9.99 18.76 -37.22
N ASP A 11 10.15 19.58 -38.19
CA ASP A 11 10.22 21.06 -38.10
C ASP A 11 11.36 21.62 -37.22
N GLY A 12 12.63 21.36 -37.51
CA GLY A 12 13.76 22.21 -37.12
C GLY A 12 13.89 22.70 -35.66
N ARG A 13 12.96 22.32 -34.77
CA ARG A 13 13.03 22.56 -33.32
C ARG A 13 13.69 21.38 -32.63
N ILE A 14 14.76 21.64 -31.93
CA ILE A 14 15.30 20.70 -30.93
C ILE A 14 14.20 20.51 -29.91
N MET A 15 13.46 19.40 -29.98
CA MET A 15 12.52 19.01 -28.92
C MET A 15 13.35 18.87 -27.65
N SER A 16 13.11 19.68 -26.63
CA SER A 16 13.76 19.54 -25.33
C SER A 16 13.45 18.14 -24.80
N THR A 17 14.49 17.41 -24.38
CA THR A 17 14.33 16.08 -23.80
C THR A 17 13.43 16.19 -22.55
N VAL A 18 12.31 15.48 -22.53
CA VAL A 18 11.44 15.42 -21.34
C VAL A 18 12.24 14.94 -20.14
N ARG A 19 12.09 15.61 -19.01
CA ARG A 19 12.77 15.28 -17.75
C ARG A 19 11.73 14.82 -16.72
N ILE A 20 11.94 13.62 -16.20
CA ILE A 20 10.99 12.96 -15.30
C ILE A 20 11.64 12.79 -13.94
N GLY A 21 11.08 13.43 -12.91
CA GLY A 21 11.44 13.18 -11.52
C GLY A 21 10.70 11.96 -10.97
N VAL A 22 11.38 11.13 -10.20
CA VAL A 22 10.76 10.06 -9.40
C VAL A 22 11.12 10.25 -7.94
N LEU A 23 10.12 10.18 -7.07
CA LEU A 23 10.30 10.24 -5.62
C LEU A 23 9.46 9.19 -4.91
N THR A 24 9.93 8.80 -3.73
CA THR A 24 9.20 8.00 -2.75
C THR A 24 8.87 8.88 -1.55
N SER A 25 7.62 8.81 -1.05
CA SER A 25 7.17 9.69 0.03
C SER A 25 6.23 8.96 0.98
N GLY A 26 6.38 9.24 2.27
CA GLY A 26 5.60 8.59 3.32
C GLY A 26 6.32 7.39 3.92
N GLY A 27 5.59 6.35 4.31
CA GLY A 27 6.19 5.09 4.78
C GLY A 27 6.84 4.33 3.63
N ASP A 28 7.97 3.73 3.89
CA ASP A 28 8.61 2.83 2.94
C ASP A 28 7.83 1.52 2.79
N ALA A 29 7.96 0.90 1.62
CA ALA A 29 7.31 -0.35 1.29
C ALA A 29 8.18 -1.18 0.34
N GLN A 30 8.22 -2.48 0.58
CA GLN A 30 8.98 -3.42 -0.24
C GLN A 30 8.40 -3.47 -1.67
N GLY A 31 9.23 -3.18 -2.66
CA GLY A 31 8.82 -3.06 -4.07
C GLY A 31 8.93 -1.63 -4.61
N MET A 32 9.09 -0.61 -3.75
CA MET A 32 9.34 0.77 -4.21
C MET A 32 10.58 0.84 -5.11
N ASN A 33 11.64 0.14 -4.77
CA ASN A 33 12.85 0.08 -5.59
C ASN A 33 12.61 -0.52 -6.98
N ALA A 34 11.75 -1.53 -7.08
CA ALA A 34 11.38 -2.11 -8.37
C ALA A 34 10.61 -1.12 -9.25
N ALA A 35 9.73 -0.30 -8.65
CA ALA A 35 9.01 0.77 -9.33
C ALA A 35 9.98 1.87 -9.80
N VAL A 36 10.86 2.36 -8.90
CA VAL A 36 11.91 3.36 -9.24
C VAL A 36 12.78 2.87 -10.40
N ARG A 37 13.26 1.62 -10.32
CA ARG A 37 14.04 1.03 -11.40
C ARG A 37 13.28 1.01 -12.73
N ALA A 38 12.03 0.64 -12.70
CA ALA A 38 11.21 0.57 -13.91
C ALA A 38 10.98 1.98 -14.50
N VAL A 39 10.71 2.98 -13.66
CA VAL A 39 10.59 4.39 -14.08
C VAL A 39 11.87 4.84 -14.77
N VAL A 40 13.03 4.70 -14.11
CA VAL A 40 14.33 5.14 -14.64
C VAL A 40 14.63 4.48 -15.98
N ARG A 41 14.54 3.15 -16.05
CA ARG A 41 14.91 2.41 -17.28
C ARG A 41 13.91 2.65 -18.41
N THR A 42 12.62 2.78 -18.12
CA THR A 42 11.62 3.08 -19.13
C THR A 42 11.78 4.50 -19.68
N ALA A 43 12.02 5.49 -18.81
CA ALA A 43 12.29 6.86 -19.21
C ALA A 43 13.47 6.92 -20.20
N LEU A 44 14.60 6.33 -19.83
CA LEU A 44 15.78 6.25 -20.72
C LEU A 44 15.47 5.56 -22.05
N ALA A 45 14.76 4.42 -22.03
CA ALA A 45 14.36 3.69 -23.23
C ALA A 45 13.40 4.49 -24.13
N LYS A 46 12.68 5.45 -23.57
CA LYS A 46 11.78 6.36 -24.31
C LYS A 46 12.44 7.67 -24.71
N GLY A 47 13.72 7.88 -24.43
CA GLY A 47 14.46 9.09 -24.75
C GLY A 47 14.22 10.25 -23.77
N ALA A 48 13.59 10.01 -22.61
CA ALA A 48 13.46 10.95 -21.53
C ALA A 48 14.65 10.85 -20.56
N GLN A 49 14.91 11.92 -19.82
CA GLN A 49 15.96 11.95 -18.80
C GLN A 49 15.33 11.80 -17.41
N PRO A 50 15.56 10.67 -16.70
CA PRO A 50 15.07 10.49 -15.33
C PRO A 50 15.98 11.17 -14.30
N TYR A 51 15.34 11.64 -13.22
CA TYR A 51 15.97 12.16 -12.00
C TYR A 51 15.35 11.49 -10.78
N ALA A 52 16.16 11.11 -9.80
CA ALA A 52 15.70 10.76 -8.47
C ALA A 52 15.66 12.01 -7.60
N ILE A 53 14.55 12.20 -6.89
CA ILE A 53 14.42 13.23 -5.85
C ILE A 53 14.60 12.46 -4.53
N LEU A 54 15.79 12.62 -3.92
CA LEU A 54 16.19 11.90 -2.72
C LEU A 54 15.38 12.39 -1.51
N GLU A 55 15.10 11.50 -0.55
CA GLU A 55 14.30 11.81 0.65
C GLU A 55 12.91 12.40 0.35
N GLY A 56 12.36 12.10 -0.82
CA GLY A 56 11.02 12.51 -1.23
C GLY A 56 10.83 14.03 -1.30
N TRP A 57 9.76 14.55 -0.71
CA TRP A 57 9.44 15.97 -0.75
C TRP A 57 10.44 16.85 0.02
N GLN A 58 11.17 16.27 1.00
CA GLN A 58 12.22 17.03 1.67
C GLN A 58 13.33 17.35 0.69
N GLY A 59 13.79 16.39 -0.10
CA GLY A 59 14.81 16.64 -1.11
C GLY A 59 14.35 17.58 -2.23
N ALA A 60 13.06 17.63 -2.54
CA ALA A 60 12.53 18.65 -3.44
C ALA A 60 12.68 20.07 -2.84
N CYS A 61 12.45 20.21 -1.53
CA CYS A 61 12.65 21.48 -0.82
C CYS A 61 14.13 21.84 -0.72
N ASP A 62 15.02 20.87 -0.47
CA ASP A 62 16.45 21.09 -0.28
C ASP A 62 17.16 21.42 -1.60
N GLY A 63 16.75 20.81 -2.72
CA GLY A 63 17.34 21.03 -4.05
C GLY A 63 18.76 20.49 -4.18
N GLY A 64 19.53 21.05 -5.10
CA GLY A 64 20.95 20.74 -5.30
C GLY A 64 21.21 19.23 -5.47
N ASP A 65 22.11 18.67 -4.66
CA ASP A 65 22.50 17.25 -4.71
C ASP A 65 21.36 16.28 -4.38
N SER A 66 20.25 16.76 -3.81
CA SER A 66 19.06 15.96 -3.53
C SER A 66 18.23 15.68 -4.79
N ILE A 67 18.50 16.35 -5.92
CA ILE A 67 17.87 16.09 -7.22
C ILE A 67 18.91 15.50 -8.16
N LYS A 68 18.98 14.19 -8.22
CA LYS A 68 20.08 13.47 -8.87
C LYS A 68 19.64 12.91 -10.24
N LYS A 69 20.38 13.30 -11.28
CA LYS A 69 20.25 12.68 -12.61
C LYS A 69 20.57 11.19 -12.54
N MET A 70 19.71 10.36 -13.13
CA MET A 70 19.83 8.90 -13.09
C MET A 70 20.21 8.32 -14.45
N GLY A 71 21.13 7.36 -14.41
CA GLY A 71 21.51 6.52 -15.53
C GLY A 71 21.03 5.08 -15.38
N TRP A 72 21.28 4.27 -16.40
CA TRP A 72 20.82 2.86 -16.45
C TRP A 72 21.46 1.99 -15.36
N SER A 73 22.71 2.23 -15.01
CA SER A 73 23.46 1.50 -13.99
C SER A 73 23.10 1.86 -12.56
N ASP A 74 22.60 3.07 -12.31
CA ASP A 74 22.28 3.55 -10.95
C ASP A 74 21.18 2.72 -10.28
N VAL A 75 20.38 2.01 -11.07
CA VAL A 75 19.28 1.16 -10.61
C VAL A 75 19.51 -0.34 -10.90
N SER A 76 20.77 -0.77 -11.03
CA SER A 76 21.07 -2.12 -11.52
C SER A 76 20.75 -3.23 -10.53
N SER A 77 21.05 -3.09 -9.25
CA SER A 77 21.00 -4.20 -8.27
C SER A 77 19.87 -4.07 -7.25
N ILE A 78 18.98 -3.07 -7.38
CA ILE A 78 18.01 -2.68 -6.32
C ILE A 78 16.73 -3.53 -6.26
N LEU A 79 16.52 -4.48 -7.15
CA LEU A 79 15.28 -5.28 -7.19
C LEU A 79 15.07 -6.16 -5.94
N ALA A 80 16.14 -6.59 -5.30
CA ALA A 80 16.08 -7.43 -4.11
C ALA A 80 16.15 -6.61 -2.81
N GLU A 81 16.34 -5.30 -2.90
CA GLU A 81 16.46 -4.44 -1.76
C GLU A 81 15.08 -3.98 -1.28
N GLY A 82 14.83 -4.12 0.03
CA GLY A 82 13.64 -3.57 0.69
C GLY A 82 13.76 -2.07 0.90
N GLY A 83 12.71 -1.46 1.44
CA GLY A 83 12.65 -0.02 1.63
C GLY A 83 12.72 0.74 0.31
N THR A 84 13.44 1.87 0.31
CA THR A 84 13.65 2.72 -0.86
C THR A 84 15.06 3.28 -0.89
N VAL A 85 15.80 2.99 -1.96
CA VAL A 85 17.21 3.44 -2.13
C VAL A 85 17.34 4.93 -2.37
N ILE A 86 16.27 5.60 -2.79
CA ILE A 86 16.23 7.05 -2.95
C ILE A 86 15.76 7.78 -1.69
N GLY A 87 15.50 7.04 -0.62
CA GLY A 87 15.07 7.58 0.68
C GLY A 87 13.65 8.12 0.70
N THR A 88 13.13 8.31 1.89
CA THR A 88 11.84 8.95 2.14
C THR A 88 11.91 9.72 3.46
N ALA A 89 11.34 10.91 3.49
CA ALA A 89 11.25 11.71 4.70
C ALA A 89 9.88 12.39 4.83
N ARG A 90 9.49 12.68 6.07
CA ARG A 90 8.34 13.54 6.34
C ARG A 90 8.79 14.98 6.26
N SER A 91 8.39 15.71 5.23
CA SER A 91 8.71 17.13 5.10
C SER A 91 7.62 18.00 5.75
N ALA A 92 7.94 18.67 6.83
CA ALA A 92 7.08 19.71 7.40
C ALA A 92 7.07 20.95 6.50
N GLU A 93 8.18 21.20 5.85
CA GLU A 93 8.42 22.34 4.98
C GLU A 93 7.54 22.28 3.72
N PHE A 94 7.48 21.15 3.03
CA PHE A 94 6.62 20.97 1.85
C PHE A 94 5.12 21.19 2.13
N ARG A 95 4.70 21.13 3.41
CA ARG A 95 3.32 21.45 3.79
C ARG A 95 3.00 22.94 3.73
N THR A 96 4.02 23.80 3.72
CA THR A 96 3.87 25.24 3.57
C THR A 96 3.89 25.64 2.11
N TYR A 97 3.29 26.78 1.79
CA TYR A 97 3.34 27.35 0.44
C TYR A 97 4.81 27.66 0.03
N GLU A 98 5.58 28.26 0.94
CA GLU A 98 6.98 28.64 0.73
C GLU A 98 7.86 27.41 0.43
N GLY A 99 7.62 26.29 1.12
CA GLY A 99 8.34 25.04 0.86
C GLY A 99 8.00 24.46 -0.52
N ARG A 100 6.72 24.52 -0.92
CA ARG A 100 6.32 24.12 -2.27
C ARG A 100 6.83 25.07 -3.34
N HIS A 101 6.86 26.38 -3.07
CA HIS A 101 7.44 27.36 -3.99
C HIS A 101 8.94 27.08 -4.22
N ARG A 102 9.70 26.84 -3.16
CA ARG A 102 11.11 26.46 -3.27
C ARG A 102 11.29 25.13 -4.01
N SER A 103 10.42 24.14 -3.76
CA SER A 103 10.45 22.89 -4.51
C SER A 103 10.21 23.10 -5.99
N ALA A 104 9.32 24.02 -6.38
CA ALA A 104 9.11 24.39 -7.79
C ALA A 104 10.38 24.99 -8.40
N ALA A 105 11.03 25.93 -7.71
CA ALA A 105 12.29 26.51 -8.17
C ALA A 105 13.37 25.43 -8.37
N ASN A 106 13.56 24.56 -7.40
CA ASN A 106 14.56 23.49 -7.45
C ASN A 106 14.28 22.47 -8.56
N LEU A 107 13.03 22.09 -8.79
CA LEU A 107 12.67 21.20 -9.89
C LEU A 107 12.89 21.87 -11.25
N LEU A 108 12.50 23.13 -11.38
CA LEU A 108 12.68 23.91 -12.61
C LEU A 108 14.14 24.21 -12.93
N GLU A 109 15.01 24.35 -11.93
CA GLU A 109 16.48 24.43 -12.14
C GLU A 109 16.98 23.22 -12.95
N HIS A 110 16.38 22.05 -12.71
CA HIS A 110 16.66 20.84 -13.47
C HIS A 110 15.73 20.64 -14.69
N GLY A 111 14.78 21.57 -14.95
CA GLY A 111 13.78 21.49 -16.00
C GLY A 111 12.82 20.30 -15.84
N ILE A 112 12.50 19.95 -14.60
CA ILE A 112 11.60 18.85 -14.25
C ILE A 112 10.21 19.41 -14.01
N ASP A 113 9.28 19.01 -14.85
CA ASP A 113 7.84 19.32 -14.77
C ASP A 113 6.97 18.07 -14.91
N HIS A 114 7.59 16.89 -14.86
CA HIS A 114 6.93 15.59 -14.90
C HIS A 114 7.37 14.77 -13.67
N LEU A 115 6.41 14.32 -12.85
CA LEU A 115 6.71 13.58 -11.62
C LEU A 115 5.98 12.24 -11.55
N VAL A 116 6.73 11.19 -11.24
CA VAL A 116 6.18 9.93 -10.74
C VAL A 116 6.34 9.93 -9.21
N VAL A 117 5.22 9.92 -8.49
CA VAL A 117 5.19 9.97 -7.04
C VAL A 117 4.73 8.62 -6.49
N ILE A 118 5.58 7.98 -5.69
CA ILE A 118 5.30 6.68 -5.08
C ILE A 118 5.06 6.89 -3.60
N GLY A 119 3.81 6.69 -3.14
CA GLY A 119 3.47 6.93 -1.73
C GLY A 119 2.00 6.70 -1.41
N GLY A 120 1.61 6.96 -0.15
CA GLY A 120 0.24 6.83 0.33
C GLY A 120 -0.61 8.08 0.07
N ASP A 121 -1.84 8.07 0.63
CA ASP A 121 -2.87 9.11 0.43
C ASP A 121 -2.41 10.53 0.76
N GLY A 122 -1.67 10.69 1.86
CA GLY A 122 -1.14 12.00 2.30
C GLY A 122 -0.14 12.58 1.32
N SER A 123 0.78 11.75 0.80
CA SER A 123 1.77 12.15 -0.19
C SER A 123 1.12 12.55 -1.51
N LEU A 124 0.15 11.75 -1.98
CA LEU A 124 -0.59 11.99 -3.22
C LEU A 124 -1.47 13.24 -3.13
N SER A 125 -2.10 13.49 -1.98
CA SER A 125 -2.82 14.74 -1.72
C SER A 125 -1.94 15.97 -1.81
N GLY A 126 -0.78 15.95 -1.13
CA GLY A 126 0.19 17.06 -1.16
C GLY A 126 0.73 17.31 -2.56
N THR A 127 0.92 16.22 -3.34
CA THR A 127 1.32 16.31 -4.75
C THR A 127 0.27 17.05 -5.60
N ASN A 128 -1.00 16.75 -5.39
CA ASN A 128 -2.07 17.43 -6.15
C ASN A 128 -2.22 18.91 -5.77
N GLU A 129 -1.98 19.24 -4.49
CA GLU A 129 -1.94 20.64 -4.05
C GLU A 129 -0.82 21.39 -4.77
N PHE A 130 0.39 20.86 -4.74
CA PHE A 130 1.55 21.40 -5.43
C PHE A 130 1.30 21.58 -6.95
N ARG A 131 0.65 20.61 -7.60
CA ARG A 131 0.29 20.72 -9.02
C ARG A 131 -0.66 21.89 -9.29
N LYS A 132 -1.64 22.10 -8.41
CA LYS A 132 -2.60 23.21 -8.57
C LYS A 132 -1.94 24.57 -8.42
N GLU A 133 -0.96 24.66 -7.52
CA GLU A 133 -0.20 25.88 -7.28
C GLU A 133 0.90 26.14 -8.34
N TRP A 134 1.25 25.13 -9.13
CA TRP A 134 2.38 25.20 -10.07
C TRP A 134 2.34 26.43 -11.00
N PRO A 135 1.22 26.80 -11.67
CA PRO A 135 1.20 27.99 -12.52
C PRO A 135 1.50 29.28 -11.74
N GLN A 136 1.07 29.36 -10.48
CA GLN A 136 1.36 30.50 -9.62
C GLN A 136 2.83 30.52 -9.23
N HIS A 137 3.41 29.40 -8.83
CA HIS A 137 4.84 29.31 -8.52
C HIS A 137 5.70 29.71 -9.72
N VAL A 138 5.35 29.23 -10.92
CA VAL A 138 6.06 29.60 -12.15
C VAL A 138 5.98 31.11 -12.41
N ALA A 139 4.80 31.72 -12.25
CA ALA A 139 4.63 33.17 -12.44
C ALA A 139 5.43 34.01 -11.42
N GLU A 140 5.45 33.58 -10.17
CA GLU A 140 6.23 34.22 -9.09
C GLU A 140 7.73 34.11 -9.36
N LEU A 141 8.24 32.95 -9.79
CA LEU A 141 9.66 32.75 -10.15
C LEU A 141 10.09 33.62 -11.35
N VAL A 142 9.20 33.90 -12.30
CA VAL A 142 9.46 34.87 -13.37
C VAL A 142 9.53 36.29 -12.80
N ALA A 143 8.60 36.67 -11.92
CA ALA A 143 8.57 37.99 -11.30
C ALA A 143 9.80 38.25 -10.41
N GLU A 144 10.29 37.21 -9.75
CA GLU A 144 11.53 37.23 -8.94
C GLU A 144 12.81 37.22 -9.78
N GLY A 145 12.69 36.98 -11.10
CA GLY A 145 13.84 36.88 -12.00
C GLY A 145 14.66 35.59 -11.88
N VAL A 146 14.10 34.57 -11.25
CA VAL A 146 14.75 33.26 -11.09
C VAL A 146 14.72 32.47 -12.41
N ILE A 147 13.62 32.57 -13.17
CA ILE A 147 13.47 31.97 -14.50
C ILE A 147 13.01 33.01 -15.53
N THR A 148 13.29 32.77 -16.81
CA THR A 148 12.80 33.63 -17.89
C THR A 148 11.37 33.29 -18.27
N GLN A 149 10.64 34.24 -18.90
CA GLN A 149 9.29 34.01 -19.43
C GLN A 149 9.29 32.88 -20.49
N GLU A 150 10.29 32.84 -21.38
CA GLU A 150 10.41 31.78 -22.39
C GLU A 150 10.55 30.38 -21.75
N PHE A 151 11.32 30.28 -20.63
CA PHE A 151 11.43 29.06 -19.88
C PHE A 151 10.11 28.67 -19.19
N ALA A 152 9.42 29.63 -18.58
CA ALA A 152 8.11 29.45 -17.97
C ALA A 152 7.06 28.95 -18.97
N ASP A 153 7.05 29.53 -20.18
CA ASP A 153 6.13 29.13 -21.27
C ASP A 153 6.37 27.68 -21.74
N ALA A 154 7.58 27.15 -21.54
CA ALA A 154 7.94 25.76 -21.83
C ALA A 154 7.54 24.78 -20.70
N HIS A 155 7.27 25.29 -19.48
CA HIS A 155 6.94 24.50 -18.28
C HIS A 155 5.64 24.96 -17.60
N PRO A 156 4.51 25.11 -18.34
CA PRO A 156 3.30 25.79 -17.85
C PRO A 156 2.53 24.97 -16.80
N ALA A 157 2.76 23.66 -16.74
CA ALA A 157 2.02 22.74 -15.89
C ALA A 157 2.93 21.64 -15.32
N LEU A 158 2.61 21.17 -14.12
CA LEU A 158 3.22 20.00 -13.51
C LEU A 158 2.37 18.77 -13.84
N ILE A 159 2.95 17.81 -14.56
CA ILE A 159 2.33 16.54 -14.91
C ILE A 159 2.70 15.49 -13.87
N ILE A 160 1.71 14.81 -13.30
CA ILE A 160 1.91 13.85 -12.20
C ILE A 160 1.22 12.52 -12.49
N VAL A 161 1.92 11.44 -12.15
CA VAL A 161 1.34 10.11 -12.03
C VAL A 161 1.68 9.54 -10.65
N GLY A 162 0.66 9.11 -9.92
CA GLY A 162 0.80 8.48 -8.61
C GLY A 162 0.90 6.96 -8.70
N LEU A 163 1.77 6.37 -7.89
CA LEU A 163 1.80 4.94 -7.60
C LEU A 163 1.57 4.75 -6.11
N VAL A 164 0.73 3.78 -5.73
CA VAL A 164 0.41 3.58 -4.32
C VAL A 164 1.45 2.69 -3.65
N GLY A 165 2.32 3.31 -2.86
CA GLY A 165 3.29 2.65 -1.98
C GLY A 165 2.80 2.66 -0.55
N SER A 166 2.24 1.55 -0.09
CA SER A 166 1.73 1.35 1.27
C SER A 166 1.63 -0.15 1.56
N ILE A 167 2.14 -0.60 2.70
CA ILE A 167 1.95 -2.00 3.11
C ILE A 167 0.52 -2.26 3.59
N ASP A 168 -0.20 -1.22 4.01
CA ASP A 168 -1.50 -1.32 4.69
C ASP A 168 -2.63 -1.77 3.75
N ASN A 169 -2.42 -1.72 2.43
CA ASN A 169 -3.40 -1.97 1.38
C ASN A 169 -4.71 -1.19 1.56
N ASP A 170 -4.59 0.04 2.03
CA ASP A 170 -5.68 0.89 2.49
C ASP A 170 -6.26 1.81 1.41
N MET A 171 -5.62 1.93 0.24
CA MET A 171 -6.03 2.83 -0.83
C MET A 171 -7.15 2.24 -1.69
N VAL A 172 -8.27 2.95 -1.79
CA VAL A 172 -9.36 2.60 -2.69
C VAL A 172 -8.95 2.81 -4.16
N GLY A 173 -9.31 1.84 -5.02
CA GLY A 173 -9.03 1.94 -6.45
C GLY A 173 -7.98 0.95 -6.98
N THR A 174 -7.33 0.22 -6.09
CA THR A 174 -6.41 -0.87 -6.43
C THR A 174 -6.72 -2.12 -5.60
N ASP A 175 -6.51 -3.30 -6.14
CA ASP A 175 -6.64 -4.55 -5.40
C ASP A 175 -5.42 -4.80 -4.50
N MET A 176 -4.24 -4.27 -4.91
CA MET A 176 -2.99 -4.46 -4.19
C MET A 176 -2.12 -3.20 -4.31
N THR A 177 -1.58 -2.77 -3.18
CA THR A 177 -0.60 -1.68 -3.09
C THR A 177 0.83 -2.23 -3.04
N ILE A 178 1.82 -1.40 -3.41
CA ILE A 178 3.23 -1.79 -3.38
C ILE A 178 3.63 -2.08 -1.93
N GLY A 179 4.07 -3.30 -1.66
CA GLY A 179 4.60 -3.76 -0.38
C GLY A 179 3.63 -4.57 0.48
N ALA A 180 2.32 -4.57 0.16
CA ALA A 180 1.32 -5.28 0.95
C ALA A 180 1.50 -6.80 0.90
N ASP A 181 1.86 -7.37 -0.25
CA ASP A 181 2.10 -8.81 -0.39
C ASP A 181 3.32 -9.26 0.43
N THR A 182 4.40 -8.49 0.40
CA THR A 182 5.59 -8.79 1.20
C THR A 182 5.31 -8.66 2.70
N ALA A 183 4.57 -7.63 3.12
CA ALA A 183 4.18 -7.48 4.52
C ALA A 183 3.35 -8.68 4.99
N LEU A 184 2.40 -9.14 4.18
CA LEU A 184 1.61 -10.34 4.48
C LEU A 184 2.49 -11.58 4.65
N HIS A 185 3.50 -11.78 3.80
CA HIS A 185 4.47 -12.87 3.96
C HIS A 185 5.23 -12.79 5.29
N ARG A 186 5.64 -11.58 5.73
CA ARG A 186 6.30 -11.39 7.03
C ARG A 186 5.40 -11.74 8.20
N ILE A 187 4.12 -11.40 8.10
CA ILE A 187 3.12 -11.75 9.11
C ILE A 187 2.94 -13.28 9.16
N LEU A 188 2.81 -13.94 8.01
CA LEU A 188 2.66 -15.40 7.93
C LEU A 188 3.90 -16.12 8.46
N ASP A 189 5.10 -15.69 8.09
CA ASP A 189 6.35 -16.25 8.66
C ASP A 189 6.35 -16.22 10.20
N ALA A 190 5.83 -15.14 10.80
CA ALA A 190 5.73 -15.01 12.24
C ALA A 190 4.63 -15.91 12.83
N ILE A 191 3.44 -15.95 12.21
CA ILE A 191 2.33 -16.81 12.64
C ILE A 191 2.75 -18.28 12.62
N ASP A 192 3.38 -18.77 11.55
CA ASP A 192 3.83 -20.15 11.42
C ASP A 192 4.83 -20.53 12.52
N GLN A 193 5.75 -19.61 12.88
CA GLN A 193 6.68 -19.82 13.99
C GLN A 193 5.95 -19.86 15.34
N LEU A 194 4.98 -18.97 15.57
CA LEU A 194 4.20 -18.92 16.80
C LEU A 194 3.29 -20.15 16.94
N THR A 195 2.66 -20.60 15.86
CA THR A 195 1.78 -21.77 15.84
C THR A 195 2.50 -23.02 16.35
N SER A 196 3.74 -23.25 15.92
CA SER A 196 4.53 -24.40 16.35
C SER A 196 4.79 -24.43 17.86
N THR A 197 5.13 -23.29 18.46
CA THR A 197 5.33 -23.17 19.91
C THR A 197 4.01 -23.14 20.68
N ALA A 198 2.96 -22.54 20.13
CA ALA A 198 1.61 -22.54 20.71
C ALA A 198 1.07 -23.96 20.87
N ALA A 199 1.19 -24.79 19.84
CA ALA A 199 0.77 -26.20 19.86
C ALA A 199 1.53 -27.02 20.90
N SER A 200 2.83 -26.76 21.09
CA SER A 200 3.67 -27.45 22.05
C SER A 200 3.24 -27.23 23.49
N HIS A 201 2.77 -26.04 23.83
CA HIS A 201 2.41 -25.60 25.16
C HIS A 201 0.90 -25.47 25.39
N GLN A 202 0.08 -25.68 24.38
CA GLN A 202 -1.38 -25.45 24.41
C GLN A 202 -1.73 -24.03 24.86
N ARG A 203 -1.06 -23.04 24.23
CA ARG A 203 -1.19 -21.62 24.55
C ARG A 203 -1.94 -20.87 23.48
N THR A 204 -2.44 -19.71 23.87
CA THR A 204 -3.00 -18.72 22.95
C THR A 204 -1.97 -17.60 22.72
N PHE A 205 -1.75 -17.22 21.45
CA PHE A 205 -0.96 -16.05 21.09
C PHE A 205 -1.88 -14.95 20.55
N VAL A 206 -1.74 -13.76 21.10
CA VAL A 206 -2.40 -12.54 20.62
C VAL A 206 -1.37 -11.72 19.87
N VAL A 207 -1.56 -11.56 18.56
CA VAL A 207 -0.57 -10.98 17.66
C VAL A 207 -1.07 -9.68 17.08
N GLU A 208 -0.33 -8.58 17.33
CA GLU A 208 -0.62 -7.30 16.71
C GLU A 208 -0.06 -7.22 15.30
N VAL A 209 -0.92 -6.80 14.37
CA VAL A 209 -0.61 -6.66 12.96
C VAL A 209 -0.85 -5.21 12.52
N MET A 210 0.09 -4.63 11.78
CA MET A 210 -0.03 -3.29 11.20
C MET A 210 -1.21 -3.19 10.22
N GLY A 211 -1.56 -2.00 9.82
CA GLY A 211 -2.63 -1.71 8.87
C GLY A 211 -3.31 -0.37 9.14
N ARG A 212 -2.90 0.35 10.20
CA ARG A 212 -3.55 1.59 10.65
C ARG A 212 -5.05 1.41 10.84
N HIS A 213 -5.85 1.99 9.93
CA HIS A 213 -7.31 1.91 9.91
C HIS A 213 -7.84 0.93 8.85
N CYS A 214 -7.02 -0.02 8.41
CA CYS A 214 -7.35 -1.04 7.43
C CYS A 214 -7.05 -2.43 7.97
N GLY A 215 -8.07 -3.27 8.04
CA GLY A 215 -7.97 -4.65 8.48
C GLY A 215 -7.48 -5.63 7.42
N TYR A 216 -6.96 -5.15 6.28
CA TYR A 216 -6.55 -6.03 5.17
C TYR A 216 -5.47 -7.03 5.60
N LEU A 217 -4.38 -6.54 6.19
CA LEU A 217 -3.25 -7.41 6.58
C LEU A 217 -3.65 -8.47 7.62
N PRO A 218 -4.30 -8.11 8.76
CA PRO A 218 -4.70 -9.11 9.73
C PRO A 218 -5.77 -10.07 9.20
N LEU A 219 -6.74 -9.61 8.40
CA LEU A 219 -7.76 -10.47 7.80
C LEU A 219 -7.16 -11.49 6.84
N MET A 220 -6.31 -11.04 5.91
CA MET A 220 -5.66 -11.94 4.95
C MET A 220 -4.70 -12.91 5.64
N ALA A 221 -4.00 -12.45 6.68
CA ALA A 221 -3.15 -13.30 7.51
C ALA A 221 -3.98 -14.32 8.30
N ALA A 222 -5.17 -13.93 8.81
CA ALA A 222 -6.06 -14.86 9.50
C ALA A 222 -6.55 -16.00 8.57
N VAL A 223 -6.95 -15.65 7.35
CA VAL A 223 -7.38 -16.65 6.36
C VAL A 223 -6.22 -17.55 5.93
N ALA A 224 -5.04 -16.97 5.66
CA ALA A 224 -3.89 -17.71 5.14
C ALA A 224 -3.14 -18.52 6.20
N GLY A 225 -3.10 -18.02 7.44
CA GLY A 225 -2.42 -18.68 8.59
C GLY A 225 -3.35 -19.49 9.47
N GLY A 226 -4.67 -19.48 9.18
CA GLY A 226 -5.66 -20.25 9.95
C GLY A 226 -5.86 -19.74 11.38
N ALA A 227 -5.78 -18.40 11.58
CA ALA A 227 -6.00 -17.83 12.90
C ALA A 227 -7.45 -18.05 13.38
N ASP A 228 -7.59 -18.23 14.68
CA ASP A 228 -8.87 -18.54 15.34
C ASP A 228 -9.79 -17.34 15.41
N TYR A 229 -9.22 -16.18 15.69
CA TYR A 229 -9.97 -14.93 15.84
C TYR A 229 -9.20 -13.76 15.23
N VAL A 230 -9.93 -12.79 14.66
CA VAL A 230 -9.34 -11.55 14.16
C VAL A 230 -10.20 -10.36 14.51
N PHE A 231 -9.56 -9.31 15.04
CA PHE A 231 -10.18 -8.01 15.28
C PHE A 231 -9.74 -7.02 14.21
N THR A 232 -10.68 -6.45 13.47
CA THR A 232 -10.42 -5.48 12.40
C THR A 232 -11.28 -4.23 12.55
N PRO A 233 -10.82 -3.06 12.04
CA PRO A 233 -11.62 -1.84 12.10
C PRO A 233 -12.93 -1.92 11.30
N GLU A 234 -12.96 -2.67 10.19
CA GLU A 234 -14.12 -2.81 9.31
C GLU A 234 -15.13 -3.87 9.79
N ASP A 235 -14.78 -4.64 10.83
CA ASP A 235 -15.67 -5.61 11.48
C ASP A 235 -15.42 -5.57 13.00
N PRO A 236 -15.80 -4.46 13.66
CA PRO A 236 -15.47 -4.24 15.05
C PRO A 236 -16.31 -5.14 15.96
N ALA A 237 -15.69 -5.53 17.06
CA ALA A 237 -16.26 -6.40 18.08
C ALA A 237 -17.56 -5.82 18.66
N GLY A 238 -18.62 -6.63 18.71
CA GLY A 238 -19.90 -6.27 19.28
C GLY A 238 -19.92 -6.26 20.83
N PRO A 239 -21.00 -5.78 21.43
CA PRO A 239 -21.19 -5.92 22.89
C PRO A 239 -21.10 -7.39 23.31
N GLY A 240 -20.33 -7.69 24.35
CA GLY A 240 -20.13 -9.05 24.86
C GLY A 240 -19.05 -9.84 24.12
N TRP A 241 -18.24 -9.19 23.29
CA TRP A 241 -17.15 -9.82 22.53
C TRP A 241 -16.18 -10.65 23.40
N GLN A 242 -16.05 -10.30 24.68
CA GLN A 242 -15.20 -11.01 25.62
C GLN A 242 -15.71 -12.44 25.83
N ASP A 243 -17.00 -12.60 25.97
CA ASP A 243 -17.62 -13.93 26.15
C ASP A 243 -17.65 -14.69 24.84
N ASP A 244 -17.90 -14.01 23.70
CA ASP A 244 -17.88 -14.60 22.37
C ASP A 244 -16.48 -15.14 22.02
N LEU A 245 -15.43 -14.37 22.31
CA LEU A 245 -14.03 -14.78 22.12
C LEU A 245 -13.70 -16.01 22.98
N ALA A 246 -14.02 -15.94 24.28
CA ALA A 246 -13.74 -17.02 25.22
C ALA A 246 -14.45 -18.32 24.82
N GLU A 247 -15.74 -18.24 24.44
CA GLU A 247 -16.50 -19.37 23.98
C GLU A 247 -15.94 -19.97 22.68
N HIS A 248 -15.56 -19.11 21.73
CA HIS A 248 -14.95 -19.51 20.46
C HIS A 248 -13.68 -20.34 20.70
N LEU A 249 -12.77 -19.84 21.56
CA LEU A 249 -11.52 -20.51 21.89
C LEU A 249 -11.77 -21.82 22.65
N ARG A 250 -12.69 -21.81 23.63
CA ARG A 250 -13.07 -22.99 24.40
C ARG A 250 -13.61 -24.11 23.48
N LEU A 251 -14.53 -23.81 22.58
CA LEU A 251 -15.08 -24.77 21.63
C LEU A 251 -14.04 -25.29 20.64
N GLY A 252 -13.08 -24.44 20.22
CA GLY A 252 -11.94 -24.85 19.42
C GLY A 252 -11.09 -25.90 20.15
N ARG A 253 -10.82 -25.71 21.45
CA ARG A 253 -10.12 -26.68 22.29
C ARG A 253 -10.88 -28.00 22.40
N GLU A 254 -12.19 -27.94 22.62
CA GLU A 254 -13.04 -29.14 22.68
C GLU A 254 -13.07 -29.91 21.35
N ALA A 255 -12.99 -29.21 20.23
CA ALA A 255 -12.86 -29.80 18.90
C ALA A 255 -11.46 -30.41 18.63
N GLY A 256 -10.52 -30.31 19.57
CA GLY A 256 -9.18 -30.92 19.50
C GLY A 256 -8.04 -29.99 19.08
N ARG A 257 -8.31 -28.68 18.94
CA ARG A 257 -7.27 -27.68 18.63
C ARG A 257 -6.29 -27.55 19.80
N ARG A 258 -5.00 -27.56 19.50
CA ARG A 258 -3.95 -27.49 20.53
C ARG A 258 -3.39 -26.08 20.71
N GLU A 259 -3.39 -25.29 19.66
CA GLU A 259 -2.93 -23.89 19.59
C GLU A 259 -4.11 -22.95 19.37
N SER A 260 -3.93 -21.70 19.72
CA SER A 260 -4.82 -20.60 19.30
C SER A 260 -4.05 -19.38 18.93
N ILE A 261 -4.39 -18.80 17.80
CA ILE A 261 -3.84 -17.55 17.28
C ILE A 261 -4.97 -16.54 17.15
N VAL A 262 -4.83 -15.40 17.84
CA VAL A 262 -5.75 -14.28 17.79
C VAL A 262 -5.02 -13.09 17.17
N LEU A 263 -5.50 -12.57 16.05
CA LEU A 263 -4.90 -11.41 15.40
C LEU A 263 -5.65 -10.14 15.78
N VAL A 264 -4.91 -9.09 16.07
CA VAL A 264 -5.46 -7.77 16.41
C VAL A 264 -4.86 -6.74 15.45
N ALA A 265 -5.72 -6.07 14.67
CA ALA A 265 -5.28 -4.96 13.84
C ALA A 265 -4.81 -3.80 14.72
N GLU A 266 -3.77 -3.07 14.30
CA GLU A 266 -3.26 -1.85 14.96
C GLU A 266 -4.39 -0.84 15.28
N GLY A 267 -5.42 -0.75 14.44
CA GLY A 267 -6.55 0.16 14.61
C GLY A 267 -7.84 -0.52 15.08
N ALA A 268 -7.77 -1.71 15.67
CA ALA A 268 -8.94 -2.45 16.15
C ALA A 268 -9.64 -1.71 17.28
N HIS A 269 -10.96 -1.71 17.24
CA HIS A 269 -11.83 -1.12 18.27
C HIS A 269 -13.12 -1.94 18.40
N ASP A 270 -13.86 -1.74 19.50
CA ASP A 270 -15.22 -2.25 19.63
C ASP A 270 -16.23 -1.31 18.94
N ARG A 271 -17.50 -1.71 18.94
CA ARG A 271 -18.58 -0.90 18.32
C ARG A 271 -18.89 0.40 19.07
N ASP A 272 -18.42 0.52 20.31
CA ASP A 272 -18.51 1.75 21.09
C ASP A 272 -17.32 2.68 20.84
N GLY A 273 -16.35 2.26 20.01
CA GLY A 273 -15.15 3.03 19.66
C GLY A 273 -14.00 2.90 20.65
N ASN A 274 -14.08 1.98 21.62
CA ASN A 274 -12.98 1.73 22.54
C ASN A 274 -11.89 0.91 21.84
N GLU A 275 -10.64 1.32 22.01
CA GLU A 275 -9.49 0.62 21.44
C GLU A 275 -9.36 -0.82 22.00
N LEU A 276 -9.13 -1.77 21.13
CA LEU A 276 -8.84 -3.16 21.47
C LEU A 276 -7.33 -3.42 21.34
N SER A 277 -6.59 -3.12 22.42
CA SER A 277 -5.16 -3.46 22.45
C SER A 277 -4.93 -4.96 22.59
N THR A 278 -3.80 -5.46 22.07
CA THR A 278 -3.40 -6.86 22.22
C THR A 278 -3.31 -7.28 23.68
N GLN A 279 -2.90 -6.38 24.58
CA GLN A 279 -2.83 -6.68 26.01
C GLN A 279 -4.23 -6.85 26.60
N LEU A 280 -5.19 -5.97 26.27
CA LEU A 280 -6.58 -6.11 26.72
C LEU A 280 -7.19 -7.44 26.26
N VAL A 281 -6.93 -7.85 25.02
CA VAL A 281 -7.42 -9.11 24.48
C VAL A 281 -6.77 -10.31 25.21
N ALA A 282 -5.46 -10.25 25.47
CA ALA A 282 -4.76 -11.30 26.21
C ALA A 282 -5.27 -11.43 27.66
N ASP A 283 -5.41 -10.32 28.38
CA ASP A 283 -5.94 -10.29 29.74
C ASP A 283 -7.38 -10.85 29.79
N THR A 284 -8.19 -10.52 28.78
CA THR A 284 -9.56 -11.05 28.65
C THR A 284 -9.57 -12.57 28.47
N ILE A 285 -8.65 -13.10 27.63
CA ILE A 285 -8.54 -14.54 27.42
C ILE A 285 -8.14 -15.22 28.72
N GLU A 286 -7.12 -14.73 29.43
CA GLU A 286 -6.67 -15.30 30.71
C GLU A 286 -7.78 -15.28 31.77
N GLU A 287 -8.49 -14.15 31.89
CA GLU A 287 -9.60 -13.99 32.86
C GLU A 287 -10.76 -14.94 32.58
N ARG A 288 -11.15 -15.09 31.30
CA ARG A 288 -12.38 -15.81 30.93
C ARG A 288 -12.17 -17.29 30.70
N THR A 289 -10.99 -17.70 30.26
CA THR A 289 -10.70 -19.11 29.91
C THR A 289 -9.75 -19.79 30.90
N GLY A 290 -8.96 -19.04 31.66
CA GLY A 290 -7.87 -19.54 32.47
C GLY A 290 -6.65 -20.03 31.67
N GLU A 291 -6.64 -19.82 30.35
CA GLU A 291 -5.51 -20.17 29.49
C GLU A 291 -4.41 -19.10 29.55
N ASP A 292 -3.15 -19.51 29.45
CA ASP A 292 -1.99 -18.62 29.34
C ASP A 292 -1.99 -17.95 27.94
N ALA A 293 -2.14 -16.64 27.88
CA ALA A 293 -2.11 -15.85 26.66
C ALA A 293 -0.79 -15.06 26.54
N ARG A 294 -0.21 -15.04 25.34
CA ARG A 294 1.06 -14.36 25.08
C ARG A 294 0.89 -13.31 23.99
N VAL A 295 1.31 -12.08 24.29
CA VAL A 295 1.29 -10.97 23.33
C VAL A 295 2.54 -10.99 22.47
N THR A 296 2.37 -10.79 21.17
CA THR A 296 3.43 -10.55 20.20
C THR A 296 3.08 -9.35 19.33
N ILE A 297 3.88 -8.30 19.38
CA ILE A 297 3.72 -7.12 18.53
C ILE A 297 4.74 -7.21 17.41
N LEU A 298 4.28 -7.43 16.16
CA LEU A 298 5.19 -7.60 15.03
C LEU A 298 5.88 -6.29 14.66
N GLY A 299 5.18 -5.15 14.74
CA GLY A 299 5.77 -3.84 14.51
C GLY A 299 6.45 -3.71 13.13
N HIS A 300 7.56 -2.99 13.08
CA HIS A 300 8.21 -2.59 11.83
C HIS A 300 8.92 -3.72 11.06
N VAL A 301 9.04 -4.94 11.60
CA VAL A 301 9.54 -6.09 10.81
C VAL A 301 8.65 -6.37 9.59
N GLN A 302 7.37 -5.96 9.65
CA GLN A 302 6.43 -6.06 8.55
C GLN A 302 6.78 -5.14 7.37
N ARG A 303 7.54 -4.05 7.60
CA ARG A 303 8.00 -3.11 6.57
C ARG A 303 9.34 -3.49 5.95
N GLY A 304 10.07 -4.41 6.56
CA GLY A 304 11.45 -4.71 6.21
C GLY A 304 11.62 -5.90 5.27
N GLY A 305 12.85 -6.05 4.84
CA GLY A 305 13.31 -7.24 4.13
C GLY A 305 13.09 -7.23 2.63
N THR A 306 13.54 -8.29 2.01
CA THR A 306 13.50 -8.50 0.56
C THR A 306 12.06 -8.58 0.05
N PRO A 307 11.69 -7.82 -1.01
CA PRO A 307 10.35 -7.87 -1.59
C PRO A 307 10.04 -9.24 -2.20
N SER A 308 8.78 -9.65 -2.08
CA SER A 308 8.25 -10.85 -2.71
C SER A 308 8.36 -10.79 -4.25
N ALA A 309 8.21 -11.92 -4.90
CA ALA A 309 8.16 -11.95 -6.37
C ALA A 309 7.01 -11.08 -6.92
N TYR A 310 5.86 -11.08 -6.23
CA TYR A 310 4.71 -10.28 -6.62
C TYR A 310 5.03 -8.78 -6.54
N ASP A 311 5.53 -8.29 -5.41
CA ASP A 311 5.88 -6.87 -5.26
C ASP A 311 6.97 -6.42 -6.24
N ARG A 312 7.89 -7.31 -6.64
CA ARG A 312 8.91 -6.96 -7.66
C ARG A 312 8.30 -6.79 -9.04
N TRP A 313 7.55 -7.78 -9.54
CA TRP A 313 7.04 -7.72 -10.92
C TRP A 313 5.88 -6.74 -11.06
N MET A 314 4.99 -6.67 -10.09
CA MET A 314 3.85 -5.74 -10.09
C MET A 314 4.32 -4.29 -10.04
N SER A 315 5.25 -3.96 -9.12
CA SER A 315 5.84 -2.62 -9.03
C SER A 315 6.64 -2.25 -10.30
N THR A 316 7.31 -3.22 -10.92
CA THR A 316 7.96 -3.02 -12.22
C THR A 316 6.94 -2.66 -13.30
N LEU A 317 5.81 -3.36 -13.34
CA LEU A 317 4.73 -3.09 -14.29
C LEU A 317 4.11 -1.70 -14.06
N LEU A 318 3.87 -1.34 -12.79
CA LEU A 318 3.37 -0.01 -12.42
C LEU A 318 4.35 1.11 -12.82
N GLY A 319 5.63 0.97 -12.52
CA GLY A 319 6.65 1.96 -12.91
C GLY A 319 6.80 2.12 -14.43
N TYR A 320 6.71 1.00 -15.17
CA TYR A 320 6.67 1.03 -16.63
C TYR A 320 5.44 1.80 -17.13
N ALA A 321 4.25 1.48 -16.60
CA ALA A 321 2.99 2.11 -16.99
C ALA A 321 2.98 3.61 -16.62
N ALA A 322 3.58 4.00 -15.49
CA ALA A 322 3.67 5.38 -15.06
C ALA A 322 4.42 6.26 -16.09
N VAL A 323 5.52 5.76 -16.64
CA VAL A 323 6.24 6.49 -17.69
C VAL A 323 5.44 6.57 -19.00
N GLN A 324 4.72 5.51 -19.36
CA GLN A 324 3.83 5.55 -20.53
C GLN A 324 2.74 6.60 -20.37
N GLU A 325 2.12 6.62 -19.18
CA GLU A 325 1.06 7.57 -18.84
C GLU A 325 1.57 9.00 -18.85
N ILE A 326 2.69 9.27 -18.16
CA ILE A 326 3.24 10.62 -18.02
C ILE A 326 3.68 11.21 -19.37
N LEU A 327 4.22 10.40 -20.28
CA LEU A 327 4.61 10.83 -21.63
C LEU A 327 3.43 10.97 -22.59
N ALA A 328 2.27 10.41 -22.26
CA ALA A 328 1.04 10.55 -23.03
C ALA A 328 0.15 11.70 -22.52
N SER A 329 0.35 12.13 -21.26
CA SER A 329 -0.44 13.18 -20.62
C SER A 329 -0.07 14.57 -21.13
N THR A 330 -1.05 15.44 -21.10
CA THR A 330 -0.90 16.88 -21.32
C THR A 330 -1.04 17.63 -19.98
N GLY A 331 -0.66 18.88 -19.90
CA GLY A 331 -0.82 19.69 -18.69
C GLY A 331 -2.26 19.90 -18.24
N GLU A 332 -3.24 19.65 -19.12
CA GLU A 332 -4.68 19.82 -18.87
C GLU A 332 -5.33 18.54 -18.30
N ASP A 333 -4.66 17.38 -18.41
CA ASP A 333 -5.21 16.12 -17.95
C ASP A 333 -5.35 16.06 -16.43
N GLU A 334 -6.42 15.41 -15.95
CA GLU A 334 -6.58 15.11 -14.54
C GLU A 334 -5.51 14.10 -14.09
N PRO A 335 -4.77 14.36 -12.98
CA PRO A 335 -3.76 13.44 -12.49
C PRO A 335 -4.39 12.12 -12.05
N VAL A 336 -3.69 11.03 -12.32
CA VAL A 336 -4.15 9.67 -12.01
C VAL A 336 -3.20 8.96 -11.06
N ILE A 337 -3.76 8.05 -10.28
CA ILE A 337 -3.01 6.93 -9.72
C ILE A 337 -3.13 5.73 -10.66
N LEU A 338 -2.05 4.97 -10.76
CA LEU A 338 -2.07 3.67 -11.39
C LEU A 338 -2.15 2.60 -10.30
N GLY A 339 -3.14 1.75 -10.42
CA GLY A 339 -3.37 0.61 -9.55
C GLY A 339 -3.44 -0.68 -10.34
N VAL A 340 -3.65 -1.77 -9.63
CA VAL A 340 -3.87 -3.10 -10.21
C VAL A 340 -5.26 -3.59 -9.84
N ARG A 341 -6.05 -3.99 -10.83
CA ARG A 341 -7.31 -4.70 -10.63
C ARG A 341 -7.36 -5.94 -11.51
N ARG A 342 -7.60 -7.09 -10.92
CA ARG A 342 -7.64 -8.40 -11.61
C ARG A 342 -6.39 -8.63 -12.48
N ASN A 343 -5.22 -8.34 -11.92
CA ASN A 343 -3.90 -8.45 -12.58
C ASN A 343 -3.73 -7.54 -13.82
N ARG A 344 -4.49 -6.45 -13.92
CA ARG A 344 -4.37 -5.44 -15.00
C ARG A 344 -4.16 -4.07 -14.40
N ILE A 345 -3.36 -3.25 -15.07
CA ILE A 345 -3.20 -1.84 -14.70
C ILE A 345 -4.53 -1.12 -14.92
N THR A 346 -4.91 -0.34 -13.92
CA THR A 346 -6.07 0.56 -13.95
C THR A 346 -5.63 1.98 -13.69
N ARG A 347 -6.39 2.92 -14.27
CA ARG A 347 -6.25 4.36 -14.05
C ARG A 347 -7.41 4.82 -13.18
N VAL A 348 -7.10 5.51 -12.10
CA VAL A 348 -8.11 6.10 -11.23
C VAL A 348 -7.75 7.58 -11.02
N PRO A 349 -8.71 8.52 -11.17
CA PRO A 349 -8.44 9.91 -10.83
C PRO A 349 -7.87 10.04 -9.43
N LEU A 350 -6.74 10.75 -9.30
CA LEU A 350 -5.96 10.79 -8.07
C LEU A 350 -6.80 11.25 -6.88
N MET A 351 -7.52 12.36 -7.03
CA MET A 351 -8.30 12.90 -5.91
C MET A 351 -9.55 12.08 -5.60
N LYS A 352 -10.10 11.36 -6.58
CA LYS A 352 -11.18 10.40 -6.34
C LYS A 352 -10.68 9.26 -5.44
N ALA A 353 -9.54 8.68 -5.76
CA ALA A 353 -8.96 7.61 -4.95
C ALA A 353 -8.65 8.06 -3.52
N VAL A 354 -8.07 9.26 -3.34
CA VAL A 354 -7.80 9.85 -2.02
C VAL A 354 -9.10 10.09 -1.24
N HIS A 355 -10.10 10.68 -1.88
CA HIS A 355 -11.39 10.96 -1.26
C HIS A 355 -12.09 9.65 -0.81
N ASP A 356 -12.20 8.70 -1.72
CA ASP A 356 -12.86 7.43 -1.44
C ASP A 356 -12.13 6.65 -0.32
N THR A 357 -10.79 6.73 -0.27
CA THR A 357 -9.99 6.13 0.81
C THR A 357 -10.31 6.76 2.18
N ARG A 358 -10.42 8.08 2.24
CA ARG A 358 -10.74 8.78 3.49
C ARG A 358 -12.17 8.53 3.95
N ALA A 359 -13.11 8.42 3.01
CA ALA A 359 -14.51 8.14 3.29
C ALA A 359 -14.72 6.81 4.02
N VAL A 360 -13.83 5.82 3.86
CA VAL A 360 -13.92 4.54 4.60
C VAL A 360 -13.87 4.77 6.10
N LYS A 361 -13.00 5.68 6.57
CA LYS A 361 -12.92 6.03 7.99
C LYS A 361 -14.22 6.64 8.51
N ASP A 362 -14.86 7.49 7.71
CA ASP A 362 -16.14 8.12 8.08
C ASP A 362 -17.27 7.09 8.13
N LEU A 363 -17.27 6.10 7.22
CA LEU A 363 -18.22 4.98 7.23
C LEU A 363 -18.06 4.12 8.51
N ILE A 364 -16.83 3.79 8.88
CA ILE A 364 -16.54 3.05 10.13
C ILE A 364 -17.04 3.85 11.34
N ALA A 365 -16.73 5.14 11.41
CA ALA A 365 -17.18 6.01 12.50
C ALA A 365 -18.71 6.15 12.57
N ALA A 366 -19.40 6.05 11.43
CA ALA A 366 -20.86 6.07 11.34
C ALA A 366 -21.51 4.71 11.66
N GLY A 367 -20.72 3.64 11.87
CA GLY A 367 -21.22 2.29 12.10
C GLY A 367 -21.70 1.58 10.83
N ASP A 368 -21.42 2.12 9.63
CA ASP A 368 -21.75 1.49 8.36
C ASP A 368 -20.60 0.57 7.89
N TYR A 369 -20.40 -0.50 8.64
CA TYR A 369 -19.31 -1.45 8.40
C TYR A 369 -19.46 -2.19 7.06
N ALA A 370 -20.70 -2.46 6.63
CA ALA A 370 -20.95 -3.09 5.35
C ALA A 370 -20.49 -2.21 4.17
N ALA A 371 -20.79 -0.91 4.22
CA ALA A 371 -20.30 0.03 3.22
C ALA A 371 -18.78 0.23 3.30
N ALA A 372 -18.20 0.24 4.50
CA ALA A 372 -16.76 0.30 4.70
C ALA A 372 -16.04 -0.90 4.06
N GLN A 373 -16.49 -2.13 4.33
CA GLN A 373 -15.99 -3.35 3.71
C GLN A 373 -16.14 -3.34 2.18
N ALA A 374 -17.31 -2.92 1.68
CA ALA A 374 -17.55 -2.82 0.23
C ALA A 374 -16.62 -1.81 -0.45
N SER A 375 -16.29 -0.69 0.23
CA SER A 375 -15.36 0.32 -0.25
C SER A 375 -13.91 -0.19 -0.35
N ARG A 376 -13.51 -1.15 0.51
CA ARG A 376 -12.22 -1.86 0.40
C ARG A 376 -12.15 -2.79 -0.83
N GLY A 377 -13.30 -3.09 -1.43
CA GLY A 377 -13.42 -3.92 -2.61
C GLY A 377 -14.10 -5.27 -2.35
N SER A 378 -14.63 -5.86 -3.42
CA SER A 378 -15.38 -7.12 -3.33
C SER A 378 -14.56 -8.29 -2.78
N SER A 379 -13.26 -8.31 -3.02
CA SER A 379 -12.36 -9.32 -2.46
C SER A 379 -12.29 -9.25 -0.93
N PHE A 380 -12.21 -8.03 -0.37
CA PHE A 380 -12.19 -7.84 1.08
C PHE A 380 -13.46 -8.36 1.74
N SER A 381 -14.64 -7.93 1.25
CA SER A 381 -15.93 -8.38 1.78
C SER A 381 -16.11 -9.91 1.68
N SER A 382 -15.64 -10.51 0.57
CA SER A 382 -15.67 -11.96 0.42
C SER A 382 -14.77 -12.67 1.42
N MET A 383 -13.58 -12.12 1.71
CA MET A 383 -12.64 -12.70 2.67
C MET A 383 -13.14 -12.61 4.11
N VAL A 384 -13.87 -11.56 4.48
CA VAL A 384 -14.57 -11.50 5.78
C VAL A 384 -15.51 -12.69 5.93
N GLY A 385 -16.38 -12.94 4.93
CA GLY A 385 -17.31 -14.07 4.96
C GLY A 385 -16.62 -15.44 4.97
N ILE A 386 -15.56 -15.60 4.20
CA ILE A 386 -14.74 -16.83 4.16
C ILE A 386 -14.06 -17.05 5.51
N TYR A 387 -13.48 -16.01 6.09
CA TYR A 387 -12.85 -16.11 7.39
C TYR A 387 -13.84 -16.58 8.45
N HIS A 388 -15.00 -15.93 8.59
CA HIS A 388 -16.01 -16.35 9.56
C HIS A 388 -16.46 -17.81 9.36
N LEU A 389 -16.66 -18.23 8.10
CA LEU A 389 -17.03 -19.62 7.79
C LEU A 389 -15.94 -20.61 8.23
N LEU A 390 -14.67 -20.32 7.94
CA LEU A 390 -13.58 -21.28 8.15
C LEU A 390 -13.04 -21.27 9.59
N SER A 391 -13.16 -20.16 10.33
CA SER A 391 -12.74 -20.07 11.73
C SER A 391 -13.76 -20.62 12.72
N THR A 392 -15.05 -20.69 12.35
CA THR A 392 -16.14 -21.09 13.25
C THR A 392 -16.00 -22.53 13.74
N PRO A 393 -15.94 -22.77 15.06
CA PRO A 393 -15.91 -24.12 15.63
C PRO A 393 -17.15 -24.95 15.21
N PRO A 394 -16.98 -26.28 15.03
CA PRO A 394 -18.08 -27.14 14.54
C PRO A 394 -19.39 -27.03 15.32
N GLN A 395 -19.30 -26.81 16.62
CA GLN A 395 -20.44 -26.71 17.54
C GLN A 395 -21.30 -25.46 17.30
N LEU A 396 -20.72 -24.41 16.70
CA LEU A 396 -21.42 -23.16 16.35
C LEU A 396 -21.96 -23.16 14.91
N ILE A 397 -21.65 -24.19 14.13
CA ILE A 397 -22.18 -24.31 12.75
C ILE A 397 -23.65 -24.76 12.85
N PRO A 398 -24.61 -23.99 12.29
CA PRO A 398 -26.01 -24.39 12.32
C PRO A 398 -26.23 -25.73 11.67
N GLU A 399 -27.16 -26.55 12.22
CA GLU A 399 -27.59 -27.78 11.58
C GLU A 399 -28.12 -27.49 10.17
N PRO A 400 -27.77 -28.33 9.18
CA PRO A 400 -28.24 -28.13 7.82
C PRO A 400 -29.76 -28.22 7.73
N THR A 401 -30.42 -27.21 7.19
CA THR A 401 -31.89 -27.13 7.03
C THR A 401 -32.40 -27.67 5.69
N GLY A 402 -31.70 -28.60 5.07
CA GLY A 402 -32.11 -29.14 3.76
C GLY A 402 -31.39 -30.45 3.41
N ASP A 403 -31.60 -30.94 2.19
CA ASP A 403 -30.93 -32.14 1.70
C ASP A 403 -29.42 -31.99 1.74
N ILE A 404 -28.74 -32.77 2.57
CA ILE A 404 -27.28 -32.77 2.68
C ILE A 404 -26.69 -33.34 1.38
N LYS A 405 -26.04 -32.48 0.60
CA LYS A 405 -25.26 -32.92 -0.55
C LYS A 405 -23.94 -33.52 -0.06
N ARG A 406 -23.69 -34.78 -0.43
CA ARG A 406 -22.40 -35.43 -0.15
C ARG A 406 -21.35 -34.84 -1.10
N VAL A 407 -20.27 -34.30 -0.56
CA VAL A 407 -19.11 -33.80 -1.32
C VAL A 407 -17.96 -34.80 -1.16
N ALA A 408 -17.46 -35.32 -2.28
CA ALA A 408 -16.26 -36.14 -2.29
C ALA A 408 -15.08 -35.28 -2.76
N ILE A 409 -13.99 -35.23 -1.97
CA ILE A 409 -12.74 -34.61 -2.37
C ILE A 409 -11.88 -35.71 -3.00
N LEU A 410 -11.69 -35.63 -4.32
CA LEU A 410 -10.82 -36.55 -5.05
C LEU A 410 -9.43 -35.89 -5.19
N HIS A 411 -8.43 -36.46 -4.55
CA HIS A 411 -7.03 -36.14 -4.82
C HIS A 411 -6.58 -36.99 -6.02
N ALA A 412 -6.48 -36.36 -7.19
CA ALA A 412 -5.87 -36.98 -8.37
C ALA A 412 -4.33 -36.88 -8.26
N GLY A 413 -3.75 -37.45 -7.23
CA GLY A 413 -2.33 -37.75 -7.18
C GLY A 413 -2.08 -38.84 -8.21
N GLY A 414 -1.20 -38.58 -9.18
CA GLY A 414 -0.87 -39.54 -10.22
C GLY A 414 -0.53 -40.89 -9.60
N LEU A 415 -1.28 -41.94 -9.95
CA LEU A 415 -0.83 -43.30 -9.80
C LEU A 415 0.41 -43.39 -10.70
N ALA A 416 1.61 -43.27 -10.09
CA ALA A 416 2.79 -43.77 -10.75
C ALA A 416 2.61 -45.29 -10.93
N PRO A 417 2.96 -45.86 -12.09
CA PRO A 417 2.86 -47.27 -12.34
C PRO A 417 3.78 -48.10 -11.43
#